data_6fe85c03667f88e5917ec599a187caa1
#
_entry.id   6fe85c03667f88e5917ec599a187caa1
#
_cell.length_a   1.000
_cell.length_b   1.000
_cell.length_c   1.000
_cell.angle_alpha   90.00
_cell.angle_beta   90.00
_cell.angle_gamma   90.00
#
_symmetry.space_group_name_H-M   'P 1'
#
loop_
_entity.id
_entity.type
_entity.pdbx_description
1 polymer ?
#
loop_
_entity_poly.entity_id
_entity_poly.type
_entity_poly.pdbx_seq_one_letter_code
_entity_poly.pdbx_strand_id
1 'polypeptide(L)'
;MCVVTYKESNTKVTGLADIGKASSFALADGSVPVGKYTRQALVNAGMLEGAEDVSIITADEVSKALGGVEINECANVGVVTSAVAEGSNEVGTVYYSDTYGLEDRLEILEKIPYDLTGDVIYPVAQIQNSEADELEASTAKEFVDFLITDDAKEIFQKYYFDTDVED
;
A
#
# COMPACT_ATOMS: atom_id res chain seq x y z
N MET A 1 -3.72 -0.87 -3.38
CA MET A 1 -3.06 -1.83 -2.43
C MET A 1 -3.12 -3.25 -2.97
N CYS A 2 -2.20 -4.13 -2.60
CA CYS A 2 -2.25 -5.55 -2.97
C CYS A 2 -1.64 -6.43 -1.88
N VAL A 3 -2.08 -7.70 -1.86
CA VAL A 3 -1.47 -8.78 -1.09
C VAL A 3 -0.42 -9.43 -1.99
N VAL A 4 0.80 -9.55 -1.49
CA VAL A 4 1.94 -10.13 -2.23
C VAL A 4 2.57 -11.28 -1.47
N THR A 5 3.20 -12.17 -2.23
CA THR A 5 4.07 -13.25 -1.74
C THR A 5 5.35 -13.31 -2.58
N TYR A 6 6.38 -14.01 -2.11
CA TYR A 6 7.56 -14.27 -2.94
C TYR A 6 7.29 -15.42 -3.93
N LYS A 7 7.93 -15.36 -5.10
CA LYS A 7 7.64 -16.24 -6.26
C LYS A 7 7.63 -17.74 -5.97
N GLU A 8 8.43 -18.21 -5.03
CA GLU A 8 8.60 -19.64 -4.73
C GLU A 8 7.97 -20.04 -3.39
N SER A 9 7.07 -19.20 -2.83
CA SER A 9 6.52 -19.40 -1.48
C SER A 9 5.67 -20.66 -1.35
N ASN A 10 5.03 -21.14 -2.43
CA ASN A 10 4.01 -22.19 -2.39
C ASN A 10 2.90 -21.88 -1.35
N THR A 11 2.63 -20.61 -1.10
CA THR A 11 1.61 -20.16 -0.15
C THR A 11 0.24 -20.74 -0.50
N LYS A 12 -0.60 -20.90 0.51
CA LYS A 12 -2.03 -21.23 0.36
C LYS A 12 -2.93 -20.00 0.49
N VAL A 13 -2.33 -18.85 0.73
CA VAL A 13 -3.05 -17.57 0.75
C VAL A 13 -3.38 -17.19 -0.67
N THR A 14 -4.61 -16.77 -0.89
CA THR A 14 -5.11 -16.33 -2.20
C THR A 14 -5.42 -14.83 -2.23
N GLY A 15 -5.49 -14.20 -1.07
CA GLY A 15 -5.78 -12.78 -0.92
C GLY A 15 -5.99 -12.36 0.53
N LEU A 16 -6.60 -11.18 0.71
CA LEU A 16 -6.83 -10.61 2.04
C LEU A 16 -7.72 -11.51 2.89
N ALA A 17 -8.77 -12.09 2.30
CA ALA A 17 -9.77 -12.87 3.02
C ALA A 17 -9.21 -14.11 3.73
N ASP A 18 -8.08 -14.61 3.30
CA ASP A 18 -7.46 -15.80 3.87
C ASP A 18 -6.00 -15.60 4.30
N ILE A 19 -5.59 -14.34 4.47
CA ILE A 19 -4.22 -13.96 4.84
C ILE A 19 -3.76 -14.60 6.17
N GLY A 20 -4.69 -14.90 7.07
CA GLY A 20 -4.41 -15.63 8.31
C GLY A 20 -3.96 -17.08 8.13
N LYS A 21 -4.00 -17.64 6.91
CA LYS A 21 -3.44 -18.96 6.61
C LYS A 21 -1.92 -18.93 6.41
N ALA A 22 -1.34 -17.73 6.27
CA ALA A 22 0.10 -17.60 6.15
C ALA A 22 0.82 -18.04 7.42
N SER A 23 2.04 -18.51 7.29
CA SER A 23 2.93 -18.77 8.42
C SER A 23 3.44 -17.46 9.02
N SER A 24 3.64 -16.43 8.19
CA SER A 24 4.08 -15.11 8.62
C SER A 24 3.58 -14.00 7.70
N PHE A 25 3.27 -12.85 8.30
CA PHE A 25 2.74 -11.68 7.60
C PHE A 25 3.59 -10.44 7.92
N ALA A 26 4.20 -9.85 6.90
CA ALA A 26 4.86 -8.56 6.99
C ALA A 26 3.80 -7.45 6.94
N LEU A 27 3.58 -6.79 8.07
CA LEU A 27 2.59 -5.73 8.26
C LEU A 27 3.31 -4.43 8.61
N ALA A 28 3.03 -3.36 7.90
CA ALA A 28 3.58 -2.06 8.26
C ALA A 28 2.95 -1.53 9.56
N ASP A 29 3.73 -0.74 10.31
CA ASP A 29 3.27 -0.04 11.51
C ASP A 29 2.00 0.78 11.21
N GLY A 30 1.06 0.84 12.17
CA GLY A 30 -0.22 1.51 11.99
C GLY A 30 -0.12 3.02 11.78
N SER A 31 0.97 3.64 12.21
CA SER A 31 1.22 5.08 12.02
C SER A 31 1.62 5.45 10.60
N VAL A 32 2.03 4.48 9.77
CA VAL A 32 2.34 4.73 8.36
C VAL A 32 1.16 4.39 7.45
N PRO A 33 0.97 5.11 6.32
CA PRO A 33 -0.26 4.99 5.51
C PRO A 33 -0.60 3.55 5.10
N VAL A 34 0.35 2.77 4.58
CA VAL A 34 0.09 1.39 4.14
C VAL A 34 -0.36 0.49 5.29
N GLY A 35 0.18 0.69 6.50
CA GLY A 35 -0.24 -0.04 7.69
C GLY A 35 -1.64 0.34 8.16
N LYS A 36 -2.00 1.62 8.05
CA LYS A 36 -3.36 2.12 8.32
C LYS A 36 -4.36 1.57 7.30
N TYR A 37 -4.07 1.64 6.00
CA TYR A 37 -4.93 1.10 4.95
C TYR A 37 -5.12 -0.41 5.05
N THR A 38 -4.08 -1.15 5.46
CA THR A 38 -4.20 -2.60 5.67
C THR A 38 -5.15 -2.91 6.82
N ARG A 39 -5.03 -2.22 7.95
CA ARG A 39 -5.94 -2.39 9.08
C ARG A 39 -7.37 -2.01 8.72
N GLN A 40 -7.54 -0.91 7.98
CA GLN A 40 -8.86 -0.49 7.49
C GLN A 40 -9.48 -1.56 6.58
N ALA A 41 -8.70 -2.16 5.68
CA ALA A 41 -9.18 -3.22 4.79
C ALA A 41 -9.61 -4.47 5.58
N LEU A 42 -8.85 -4.85 6.60
CA LEU A 42 -9.20 -5.97 7.48
C LEU A 42 -10.49 -5.70 8.29
N VAL A 43 -10.68 -4.47 8.76
CA VAL A 43 -11.90 -4.05 9.45
C VAL A 43 -13.09 -4.08 8.50
N ASN A 44 -12.97 -3.49 7.31
CA ASN A 44 -14.05 -3.45 6.32
C ASN A 44 -14.40 -4.83 5.77
N ALA A 45 -13.42 -5.75 5.73
CA ALA A 45 -13.65 -7.16 5.41
C ALA A 45 -14.27 -7.97 6.57
N GLY A 46 -14.49 -7.36 7.74
CA GLY A 46 -15.05 -8.04 8.92
C GLY A 46 -14.09 -9.02 9.60
N MET A 47 -12.79 -8.92 9.32
CA MET A 47 -11.75 -9.80 9.84
C MET A 47 -11.08 -9.25 11.11
N LEU A 48 -11.22 -7.96 11.36
CA LEU A 48 -10.65 -7.23 12.48
C LEU A 48 -11.72 -6.36 13.12
N GLU A 49 -11.73 -6.28 14.45
CA GLU A 49 -12.61 -5.36 15.16
C GLU A 49 -12.19 -3.91 14.89
N GLY A 50 -13.17 -3.06 14.55
CA GLY A 50 -12.91 -1.66 14.23
C GLY A 50 -12.59 -0.83 15.47
N ALA A 51 -11.80 0.22 15.28
CA ALA A 51 -11.51 1.26 16.25
C ALA A 51 -11.87 2.65 15.68
N GLU A 52 -12.00 3.66 16.52
CA GLU A 52 -12.21 5.04 16.07
C GLU A 52 -11.07 5.52 15.16
N ASP A 53 -9.85 5.12 15.48
CA ASP A 53 -8.68 5.26 14.61
C ASP A 53 -8.01 3.88 14.44
N VAL A 54 -8.10 3.31 13.25
CA VAL A 54 -7.51 1.99 12.97
C VAL A 54 -5.99 1.96 13.09
N SER A 55 -5.33 3.11 13.08
CA SER A 55 -3.86 3.20 13.21
C SER A 55 -3.34 2.76 14.59
N ILE A 56 -4.20 2.79 15.62
CA ILE A 56 -3.81 2.36 16.97
C ILE A 56 -3.95 0.85 17.20
N ILE A 57 -4.58 0.12 16.27
CA ILE A 57 -4.71 -1.33 16.38
C ILE A 57 -3.32 -1.95 16.28
N THR A 58 -2.93 -2.69 17.30
CA THR A 58 -1.59 -3.27 17.41
C THR A 58 -1.40 -4.49 16.51
N ALA A 59 -0.15 -4.84 16.22
CA ALA A 59 0.18 -6.07 15.49
C ALA A 59 -0.32 -7.33 16.23
N ASP A 60 -0.30 -7.34 17.56
CA ASP A 60 -0.80 -8.45 18.38
C ASP A 60 -2.32 -8.63 18.22
N GLU A 61 -3.09 -7.53 18.16
CA GLU A 61 -4.54 -7.59 17.91
C GLU A 61 -4.84 -8.12 16.52
N VAL A 62 -4.09 -7.65 15.51
CA VAL A 62 -4.20 -8.17 14.13
C VAL A 62 -3.85 -9.65 14.08
N SER A 63 -2.74 -10.07 14.67
CA SER A 63 -2.33 -11.49 14.75
C SER A 63 -3.44 -12.35 15.36
N LYS A 64 -3.98 -11.93 16.51
CA LYS A 64 -5.06 -12.64 17.21
C LYS A 64 -6.33 -12.74 16.35
N ALA A 65 -6.72 -11.66 15.70
CA ALA A 65 -7.91 -11.63 14.84
C ALA A 65 -7.75 -12.56 13.63
N LEU A 66 -6.53 -12.70 13.10
CA LEU A 66 -6.20 -13.56 11.97
C LEU A 66 -5.84 -15.00 12.37
N GLY A 67 -6.15 -15.43 13.60
CA GLY A 67 -5.95 -16.80 14.05
C GLY A 67 -4.55 -17.10 14.58
N GLY A 68 -3.77 -16.08 14.91
CA GLY A 68 -2.43 -16.21 15.51
C GLY A 68 -1.30 -16.28 14.48
N VAL A 69 -1.51 -15.73 13.27
CA VAL A 69 -0.43 -15.60 12.27
C VAL A 69 0.73 -14.80 12.84
N GLU A 70 1.95 -15.24 12.60
CA GLU A 70 3.15 -14.49 13.03
C GLU A 70 3.23 -13.16 12.26
N ILE A 71 3.25 -12.04 12.98
CA ILE A 71 3.37 -10.71 12.38
C ILE A 71 4.78 -10.16 12.59
N ASN A 72 5.42 -9.79 11.48
CA ASN A 72 6.60 -8.96 11.49
C ASN A 72 6.17 -7.51 11.21
N GLU A 73 6.16 -6.67 12.26
CA GLU A 73 5.81 -5.27 12.12
C GLU A 73 6.97 -4.47 11.51
N CYS A 74 6.68 -3.81 10.40
CA CYS A 74 7.65 -3.13 9.56
C CYS A 74 7.50 -1.61 9.65
N ALA A 75 8.61 -0.88 9.72
CA ALA A 75 8.61 0.58 9.87
C ALA A 75 8.04 1.35 8.66
N ASN A 76 7.99 0.74 7.48
CA ASN A 76 7.45 1.35 6.25
C ASN A 76 7.21 0.28 5.17
N VAL A 77 6.57 0.69 4.06
CA VAL A 77 6.24 -0.20 2.94
C VAL A 77 7.48 -0.83 2.28
N GLY A 78 8.58 -0.10 2.16
CA GLY A 78 9.82 -0.63 1.57
C GLY A 78 10.40 -1.80 2.36
N VAL A 79 10.27 -1.77 3.71
CA VAL A 79 10.67 -2.89 4.58
C VAL A 79 9.73 -4.07 4.39
N VAL A 80 8.41 -3.86 4.27
CA VAL A 80 7.44 -4.93 3.94
C VAL A 80 7.81 -5.58 2.61
N THR A 81 7.99 -4.77 1.56
CA THR A 81 8.34 -5.23 0.22
C THR A 81 9.61 -6.09 0.22
N SER A 82 10.67 -5.62 0.90
CA SER A 82 11.93 -6.35 1.02
C SER A 82 11.75 -7.66 1.80
N ALA A 83 11.04 -7.64 2.94
CA ALA A 83 10.82 -8.82 3.77
C ALA A 83 10.11 -9.95 3.02
N VAL A 84 9.14 -9.60 2.16
CA VAL A 84 8.45 -10.59 1.32
C VAL A 84 9.34 -11.00 0.14
N ALA A 85 9.94 -10.06 -0.59
CA ALA A 85 10.76 -10.36 -1.76
C ALA A 85 12.00 -11.22 -1.45
N GLU A 86 12.47 -11.18 -0.21
CA GLU A 86 13.60 -12.00 0.30
C GLU A 86 13.14 -13.30 0.96
N GLY A 87 11.83 -13.55 1.04
CA GLY A 87 11.27 -14.75 1.66
C GLY A 87 11.38 -14.79 3.19
N SER A 88 11.68 -13.64 3.83
CA SER A 88 11.69 -13.52 5.29
C SER A 88 10.28 -13.57 5.87
N ASN A 89 9.28 -13.18 5.10
CA ASN A 89 7.86 -13.34 5.40
C ASN A 89 7.14 -13.98 4.21
N GLU A 90 6.13 -14.79 4.51
CA GLU A 90 5.37 -15.50 3.48
C GLU A 90 4.50 -14.55 2.66
N VAL A 91 3.82 -13.62 3.32
CA VAL A 91 2.96 -12.63 2.66
C VAL A 91 3.17 -11.23 3.24
N GLY A 92 2.71 -10.23 2.50
CA GLY A 92 2.70 -8.83 2.94
C GLY A 92 1.66 -8.01 2.18
N THR A 93 1.39 -6.80 2.68
CA THR A 93 0.53 -5.82 2.01
C THR A 93 1.34 -4.59 1.60
N VAL A 94 1.28 -4.23 0.33
CA VAL A 94 2.06 -3.15 -0.29
C VAL A 94 1.18 -2.35 -1.24
N TYR A 95 1.67 -1.23 -1.75
CA TYR A 95 1.04 -0.57 -2.90
C TYR A 95 1.35 -1.34 -4.17
N TYR A 96 0.47 -1.27 -5.16
CA TYR A 96 0.72 -1.93 -6.45
C TYR A 96 1.97 -1.37 -7.13
N SER A 97 2.22 -0.08 -7.02
CA SER A 97 3.43 0.57 -7.53
C SER A 97 4.74 0.06 -6.92
N ASP A 98 4.71 -0.45 -5.67
CA ASP A 98 5.91 -1.01 -5.04
C ASP A 98 6.33 -2.37 -5.61
N THR A 99 5.48 -2.99 -6.44
CA THR A 99 5.81 -4.25 -7.11
C THR A 99 6.51 -4.06 -8.46
N TYR A 100 6.55 -2.81 -8.97
CA TYR A 100 7.23 -2.49 -10.23
C TYR A 100 8.73 -2.82 -10.15
N GLY A 101 9.21 -3.59 -11.15
CA GLY A 101 10.60 -4.05 -11.21
C GLY A 101 10.94 -5.21 -10.25
N LEU A 102 9.94 -5.81 -9.60
CA LEU A 102 10.08 -6.96 -8.72
C LEU A 102 9.25 -8.18 -9.20
N GLU A 103 8.82 -8.19 -10.45
CA GLU A 103 7.95 -9.22 -11.04
C GLU A 103 8.61 -10.61 -11.09
N ASP A 104 9.92 -10.68 -11.02
CA ASP A 104 10.71 -11.91 -10.92
C ASP A 104 10.83 -12.43 -9.48
N ARG A 105 10.57 -11.60 -8.47
CA ARG A 105 10.72 -11.90 -7.04
C ARG A 105 9.39 -11.98 -6.30
N LEU A 106 8.41 -11.17 -6.70
CA LEU A 106 7.10 -11.07 -6.08
C LEU A 106 6.00 -11.62 -6.98
N GLU A 107 4.99 -12.19 -6.36
CA GLU A 107 3.72 -12.56 -6.96
C GLU A 107 2.59 -11.79 -6.25
N ILE A 108 1.70 -11.19 -7.05
CA ILE A 108 0.50 -10.52 -6.54
C ILE A 108 -0.60 -11.56 -6.42
N LEU A 109 -1.05 -11.80 -5.20
CA LEU A 109 -2.14 -12.73 -4.91
C LEU A 109 -3.50 -12.08 -5.15
N GLU A 110 -3.64 -10.81 -4.74
CA GLU A 110 -4.86 -10.04 -4.89
C GLU A 110 -4.54 -8.54 -4.96
N LYS A 111 -5.26 -7.80 -5.83
CA LYS A 111 -5.40 -6.36 -5.69
C LYS A 111 -6.59 -6.09 -4.78
N ILE A 112 -6.33 -5.49 -3.62
CA ILE A 112 -7.36 -5.21 -2.61
C ILE A 112 -8.30 -4.13 -3.16
N PRO A 113 -9.63 -4.41 -3.22
CA PRO A 113 -10.60 -3.45 -3.74
C PRO A 113 -10.64 -2.14 -2.93
N TYR A 114 -10.96 -1.03 -3.59
CA TYR A 114 -11.03 0.30 -2.94
C TYR A 114 -12.17 0.42 -1.91
N ASP A 115 -13.25 -0.36 -2.04
CA ASP A 115 -14.30 -0.43 -1.03
C ASP A 115 -13.80 -0.98 0.33
N LEU A 116 -12.70 -1.71 0.33
CA LEU A 116 -12.06 -2.18 1.57
C LEU A 116 -11.01 -1.20 2.10
N THR A 117 -10.20 -0.60 1.25
CA THR A 117 -9.11 0.32 1.69
C THR A 117 -9.56 1.76 1.84
N GLY A 118 -10.64 2.18 1.16
CA GLY A 118 -10.87 3.56 0.78
C GLY A 118 -9.90 3.98 -0.34
N ASP A 119 -10.05 5.21 -0.81
CA ASP A 119 -9.22 5.75 -1.87
C ASP A 119 -7.80 6.02 -1.37
N VAL A 120 -6.82 5.37 -2.01
CA VAL A 120 -5.40 5.58 -1.73
C VAL A 120 -4.89 6.66 -2.69
N ILE A 121 -5.05 7.92 -2.29
CA ILE A 121 -4.79 9.08 -3.15
C ILE A 121 -3.42 9.69 -2.83
N TYR A 122 -2.70 10.09 -3.87
CA TYR A 122 -1.49 10.91 -3.80
C TYR A 122 -1.82 12.35 -4.23
N PRO A 123 -2.22 13.24 -3.31
CA PRO A 123 -2.56 14.61 -3.66
C PRO A 123 -1.32 15.43 -4.00
N VAL A 124 -1.45 16.34 -4.96
CA VAL A 124 -0.44 17.35 -5.26
C VAL A 124 -1.03 18.74 -5.15
N ALA A 125 -0.27 19.67 -4.60
CA ALA A 125 -0.66 21.07 -4.53
C ALA A 125 0.53 21.99 -4.72
N GLN A 126 0.33 23.11 -5.43
CA GLN A 126 1.28 24.21 -5.43
C GLN A 126 1.16 24.95 -4.10
N ILE A 127 2.27 25.11 -3.40
CA ILE A 127 2.35 25.92 -2.18
C ILE A 127 2.87 27.33 -2.51
N GLN A 128 2.43 28.33 -1.74
CA GLN A 128 2.97 29.68 -1.85
C GLN A 128 4.31 29.76 -1.12
N ASN A 129 5.33 30.26 -1.83
CA ASN A 129 6.61 30.61 -1.26
C ASN A 129 6.80 32.13 -1.42
N SER A 130 6.93 32.87 -0.31
CA SER A 130 7.11 34.33 -0.33
C SER A 130 8.44 34.78 -0.90
N GLU A 131 9.40 33.87 -1.06
CA GLU A 131 10.73 34.12 -1.62
C GLU A 131 10.82 33.75 -3.11
N ALA A 132 9.80 33.07 -3.64
CA ALA A 132 9.77 32.70 -5.05
C ALA A 132 9.51 33.92 -5.95
N ASP A 133 10.24 34.00 -7.05
CA ASP A 133 9.97 34.96 -8.10
C ASP A 133 8.80 34.50 -9.00
N GLU A 134 8.39 35.39 -9.93
CA GLU A 134 7.26 35.12 -10.83
C GLU A 134 7.53 33.90 -11.76
N LEU A 135 8.77 33.67 -12.14
CA LEU A 135 9.17 32.55 -13.00
C LEU A 135 9.07 31.23 -12.23
N GLU A 136 9.56 31.19 -11.01
CA GLU A 136 9.47 30.01 -10.13
C GLU A 136 8.01 29.65 -9.86
N ALA A 137 7.17 30.64 -9.52
CA ALA A 137 5.75 30.43 -9.27
C ALA A 137 5.00 29.92 -10.52
N SER A 138 5.29 30.48 -11.70
CA SER A 138 4.67 30.03 -12.95
C SER A 138 5.14 28.63 -13.35
N THR A 139 6.42 28.32 -13.19
CA THR A 139 6.98 27.00 -13.49
C THR A 139 6.39 25.91 -12.58
N ALA A 140 6.22 26.22 -11.29
CA ALA A 140 5.57 25.29 -10.36
C ALA A 140 4.12 25.01 -10.78
N LYS A 141 3.39 26.04 -11.22
CA LYS A 141 2.03 25.87 -11.75
C LYS A 141 2.02 24.99 -13.01
N GLU A 142 2.89 25.28 -13.98
CA GLU A 142 3.01 24.49 -15.21
C GLU A 142 3.32 23.01 -14.92
N PHE A 143 4.15 22.74 -13.89
CA PHE A 143 4.43 21.37 -13.46
C PHE A 143 3.19 20.68 -12.90
N VAL A 144 2.41 21.36 -12.05
CA VAL A 144 1.16 20.77 -11.52
C VAL A 144 0.16 20.53 -12.67
N ASP A 145 0.03 21.49 -13.59
CA ASP A 145 -0.83 21.35 -14.77
C ASP A 145 -0.37 20.19 -15.67
N PHE A 146 0.95 19.92 -15.78
CA PHE A 146 1.48 18.79 -16.53
C PHE A 146 1.08 17.44 -15.89
N LEU A 147 1.05 17.33 -14.57
CA LEU A 147 0.77 16.06 -13.87
C LEU A 147 -0.62 15.48 -14.17
N ILE A 148 -1.57 16.29 -14.63
CA ILE A 148 -2.93 15.87 -15.01
C ILE A 148 -3.08 15.59 -16.52
N THR A 149 -2.02 15.77 -17.32
CA THR A 149 -2.05 15.49 -18.77
C THR A 149 -2.02 13.99 -19.06
N ASP A 150 -2.46 13.60 -20.27
CA ASP A 150 -2.41 12.21 -20.71
C ASP A 150 -0.98 11.66 -20.74
N ASP A 151 0.01 12.47 -21.15
CA ASP A 151 1.43 12.09 -21.15
C ASP A 151 1.92 11.73 -19.74
N ALA A 152 1.54 12.51 -18.72
CA ALA A 152 1.89 12.22 -17.34
C ALA A 152 1.17 10.96 -16.81
N LYS A 153 -0.13 10.81 -17.16
CA LYS A 153 -0.90 9.61 -16.82
C LYS A 153 -0.28 8.34 -17.41
N GLU A 154 0.15 8.35 -18.67
CA GLU A 154 0.86 7.22 -19.28
C GLU A 154 2.15 6.87 -18.53
N ILE A 155 2.90 7.87 -18.07
CA ILE A 155 4.09 7.67 -17.25
C ILE A 155 3.72 7.00 -15.92
N PHE A 156 2.72 7.52 -15.20
CA PHE A 156 2.27 6.94 -13.94
C PHE A 156 1.80 5.49 -14.09
N GLN A 157 0.99 5.21 -15.12
CA GLN A 157 0.49 3.86 -15.41
C GLN A 157 1.64 2.86 -15.68
N LYS A 158 2.70 3.31 -16.35
CA LYS A 158 3.90 2.50 -16.58
C LYS A 158 4.56 2.03 -15.27
N TYR A 159 4.44 2.82 -14.20
CA TYR A 159 4.95 2.50 -12.87
C TYR A 159 3.86 1.96 -11.93
N TYR A 160 2.78 1.41 -12.50
CA TYR A 160 1.68 0.76 -11.79
C TYR A 160 0.85 1.67 -10.89
N PHE A 161 0.85 2.98 -11.13
CA PHE A 161 -0.13 3.88 -10.52
C PHE A 161 -1.46 3.80 -11.25
N ASP A 162 -2.54 3.85 -10.49
CA ASP A 162 -3.88 4.06 -11.03
C ASP A 162 -4.06 5.55 -11.28
N THR A 163 -4.54 5.90 -12.46
CA THR A 163 -4.78 7.29 -12.87
C THR A 163 -6.25 7.61 -13.11
N ASP A 164 -7.14 6.61 -12.92
CA ASP A 164 -8.59 6.76 -12.97
C ASP A 164 -9.10 7.22 -11.59
N VAL A 165 -8.70 8.43 -11.20
CA VAL A 165 -9.21 9.09 -10.01
C VAL A 165 -10.37 10.02 -10.44
N GLU A 166 -11.54 9.80 -9.85
CA GLU A 166 -12.65 10.74 -9.96
C GLU A 166 -12.39 11.93 -9.01
N ASP A 167 -12.63 13.16 -9.52
CA ASP A 167 -12.51 14.41 -8.75
C ASP A 167 -13.63 14.54 -7.68
#